data_ada6dbd5e678cbc69d24be891302204b
#
_entry.id   ada6dbd5e678cbc69d24be891302204b
#
_cell.length_a   1.000
_cell.length_b   1.000
_cell.length_c   1.000
_cell.angle_alpha   90.00
_cell.angle_beta   90.00
_cell.angle_gamma   90.00
#
_symmetry.space_group_name_H-M   'P 1'
#
loop_
_entity.id
_entity.type
_entity.pdbx_description
1 polymer ?
#
loop_
_entity_poly.entity_id
_entity_poly.type
_entity_poly.pdbx_seq_one_letter_code
_entity_poly.pdbx_strand_id
1 'polypeptide(L)'
;MTSELLVAGSVALDTRDGPFGKVRETLGGSAVYFALAASLIMPVKVVAPVGLDGAKRVAQAFSGRTIDVDLLQILDARTYRWRAHQDHGRNIDLGSSDNIYDSWEPTMPANFEGWAFVGSMRPDRQAQLMGMLGAAKLLAADSMLSYVQARPPEARDVLRRSGWFFCNEEEFSALGGTDPEEFRRQWWLQGLVVKAGAMGLAAYTEYGVVRVPALTSRPILDTTGAGDAFAGGMLARWLSTGGLPAGLLDALVWGVACASITISSIGVKGIAKATHKELEQRVVEVEECLRRES
;
A
#
# COMPACT_ATOMS: atom_id res chain seq x y z
N MET A 1 -25.86 3.23 -0.09
CA MET A 1 -24.87 2.85 -1.13
C MET A 1 -23.75 2.10 -0.40
N THR A 2 -23.50 0.86 -0.76
CA THR A 2 -22.40 0.08 -0.16
C THR A 2 -21.08 0.75 -0.53
N SER A 3 -20.32 1.14 0.49
CA SER A 3 -18.98 1.70 0.30
C SER A 3 -18.05 0.58 -0.16
N GLU A 4 -17.60 0.60 -1.41
CA GLU A 4 -16.70 -0.41 -1.99
C GLU A 4 -15.26 0.09 -1.95
N LEU A 5 -14.34 -0.78 -1.52
CA LEU A 5 -12.90 -0.56 -1.57
C LEU A 5 -12.28 -1.54 -2.56
N LEU A 6 -11.49 -1.02 -3.47
CA LEU A 6 -10.75 -1.80 -4.46
C LEU A 6 -9.26 -1.51 -4.35
N VAL A 7 -8.44 -2.54 -4.42
CA VAL A 7 -7.01 -2.41 -4.65
C VAL A 7 -6.63 -3.04 -5.98
N ALA A 8 -5.94 -2.27 -6.81
CA ALA A 8 -5.22 -2.79 -7.96
C ALA A 8 -3.72 -2.69 -7.68
N GLY A 9 -2.96 -3.77 -7.87
CA GLY A 9 -1.56 -3.75 -7.48
C GLY A 9 -0.80 -5.00 -7.88
N SER A 10 0.43 -5.12 -7.36
CA SER A 10 1.26 -6.30 -7.61
C SER A 10 0.91 -7.45 -6.65
N VAL A 11 1.04 -8.67 -7.19
CA VAL A 11 1.31 -9.89 -6.42
C VAL A 11 2.76 -10.26 -6.71
N ALA A 12 3.57 -10.47 -5.69
CA ALA A 12 4.99 -10.73 -5.82
C ALA A 12 5.43 -12.02 -5.12
N LEU A 13 6.51 -12.61 -5.63
CA LEU A 13 7.33 -13.60 -4.92
C LEU A 13 8.70 -12.98 -4.66
N ASP A 14 8.89 -12.48 -3.44
CA ASP A 14 10.05 -11.68 -3.05
C ASP A 14 11.21 -12.56 -2.58
N THR A 15 12.42 -12.23 -3.00
CA THR A 15 13.66 -12.77 -2.45
C THR A 15 14.41 -11.64 -1.76
N ARG A 16 14.60 -11.78 -0.44
CA ARG A 16 15.20 -10.72 0.37
C ARG A 16 16.22 -11.30 1.34
N ASP A 17 17.18 -10.50 1.70
CA ASP A 17 18.13 -10.77 2.77
C ASP A 17 18.29 -9.54 3.67
N GLY A 18 18.76 -9.75 4.89
CA GLY A 18 18.90 -8.68 5.88
C GLY A 18 19.20 -9.26 7.25
N PRO A 19 19.00 -8.50 8.32
CA PRO A 19 19.23 -8.96 9.70
C PRO A 19 18.45 -10.22 10.09
N PHE A 20 17.32 -10.46 9.39
CA PHE A 20 16.49 -11.68 9.56
C PHE A 20 17.01 -12.90 8.79
N GLY A 21 18.17 -12.79 8.13
CA GLY A 21 18.73 -13.82 7.24
C GLY A 21 18.17 -13.70 5.82
N LYS A 22 18.30 -14.80 5.04
CA LYS A 22 17.83 -14.85 3.65
C LYS A 22 16.51 -15.60 3.52
N VAL A 23 15.52 -14.95 2.90
CA VAL A 23 14.23 -15.55 2.54
C VAL A 23 14.06 -15.53 1.02
N ARG A 24 13.48 -16.59 0.47
CA ARG A 24 13.32 -16.76 -0.97
C ARG A 24 11.86 -16.98 -1.33
N GLU A 25 11.43 -16.31 -2.40
CA GLU A 25 10.10 -16.45 -3.00
C GLU A 25 8.96 -16.40 -1.96
N THR A 26 9.07 -15.48 -1.00
CA THR A 26 7.98 -15.23 -0.05
C THR A 26 6.90 -14.39 -0.71
N LEU A 27 5.62 -14.71 -0.43
CA LEU A 27 4.51 -13.90 -0.92
C LEU A 27 4.65 -12.46 -0.44
N GLY A 28 4.43 -11.53 -1.35
CA GLY A 28 4.45 -10.09 -1.18
C GLY A 28 3.63 -9.39 -2.26
N GLY A 29 3.93 -8.12 -2.49
CA GLY A 29 3.27 -7.27 -3.47
C GLY A 29 2.24 -6.34 -2.87
N SER A 30 2.10 -5.16 -3.49
CA SER A 30 1.28 -4.06 -2.98
C SER A 30 -0.19 -4.44 -2.77
N ALA A 31 -0.80 -5.14 -3.75
CA ALA A 31 -2.19 -5.60 -3.62
C ALA A 31 -2.37 -6.59 -2.46
N VAL A 32 -1.38 -7.44 -2.20
CA VAL A 32 -1.48 -8.46 -1.15
C VAL A 32 -1.44 -7.83 0.24
N TYR A 33 -0.45 -6.97 0.51
CA TYR A 33 -0.34 -6.30 1.81
C TYR A 33 -1.53 -5.37 2.08
N PHE A 34 -1.92 -4.59 1.07
CA PHE A 34 -3.10 -3.73 1.18
C PHE A 34 -4.36 -4.53 1.50
N ALA A 35 -4.65 -5.58 0.73
CA ALA A 35 -5.86 -6.37 0.89
C ALA A 35 -5.91 -7.07 2.25
N LEU A 36 -4.79 -7.62 2.72
CA LEU A 36 -4.71 -8.25 4.03
C LEU A 36 -4.97 -7.26 5.16
N ALA A 37 -4.44 -6.04 5.08
CA ALA A 37 -4.68 -4.99 6.06
C ALA A 37 -6.13 -4.49 6.01
N ALA A 38 -6.64 -4.13 4.83
CA ALA A 38 -8.00 -3.63 4.64
C ALA A 38 -9.05 -4.65 5.10
N SER A 39 -8.84 -5.94 4.83
CA SER A 39 -9.77 -7.02 5.19
C SER A 39 -9.92 -7.27 6.70
N LEU A 40 -9.06 -6.67 7.53
CA LEU A 40 -9.26 -6.63 8.98
C LEU A 40 -10.39 -5.68 9.39
N ILE A 41 -10.78 -4.76 8.51
CA ILE A 41 -11.70 -3.64 8.80
C ILE A 41 -12.98 -3.76 7.95
N MET A 42 -12.84 -4.00 6.65
CA MET A 42 -13.97 -4.10 5.72
C MET A 42 -13.63 -4.99 4.52
N PRO A 43 -14.65 -5.46 3.76
CA PRO A 43 -14.43 -6.17 2.50
C PRO A 43 -13.63 -5.34 1.49
N VAL A 44 -12.77 -6.01 0.70
CA VAL A 44 -11.94 -5.39 -0.33
C VAL A 44 -11.89 -6.24 -1.59
N LYS A 45 -11.96 -5.60 -2.76
CA LYS A 45 -11.78 -6.25 -4.09
C LYS A 45 -10.32 -6.14 -4.51
N VAL A 46 -9.77 -7.21 -5.10
CA VAL A 46 -8.38 -7.25 -5.58
C VAL A 46 -8.34 -7.40 -7.09
N VAL A 47 -7.63 -6.48 -7.75
CA VAL A 47 -7.29 -6.54 -9.17
C VAL A 47 -5.79 -6.71 -9.30
N ALA A 48 -5.34 -7.87 -9.74
CA ALA A 48 -3.91 -8.15 -9.88
C ALA A 48 -3.67 -9.34 -10.81
N PRO A 49 -2.51 -9.41 -11.49
CA PRO A 49 -2.04 -10.64 -12.12
C PRO A 49 -1.24 -11.48 -11.12
N VAL A 50 -1.40 -12.79 -11.22
CA VAL A 50 -0.54 -13.76 -10.54
C VAL A 50 -0.24 -14.93 -11.49
N GLY A 51 0.99 -15.42 -11.47
CA GLY A 51 1.35 -16.61 -12.21
C GLY A 51 0.87 -17.89 -11.53
N LEU A 52 0.84 -19.00 -12.27
CA LEU A 52 0.51 -20.32 -11.73
C LEU A 52 1.37 -20.68 -10.49
N ASP A 53 2.62 -20.20 -10.45
CA ASP A 53 3.56 -20.44 -9.35
C ASP A 53 3.27 -19.66 -8.07
N GLY A 54 2.46 -18.60 -8.13
CA GLY A 54 2.06 -17.77 -7.00
C GLY A 54 0.63 -18.00 -6.49
N ALA A 55 -0.27 -18.47 -7.36
CA ALA A 55 -1.72 -18.53 -7.10
C ALA A 55 -2.09 -19.26 -5.80
N LYS A 56 -1.48 -20.43 -5.54
CA LYS A 56 -1.72 -21.20 -4.31
C LYS A 56 -1.34 -20.42 -3.04
N ARG A 57 -0.26 -19.63 -3.09
CA ARG A 57 0.20 -18.84 -1.94
C ARG A 57 -0.75 -17.68 -1.64
N VAL A 58 -1.28 -17.04 -2.68
CA VAL A 58 -2.31 -16.00 -2.54
C VAL A 58 -3.57 -16.59 -1.90
N ALA A 59 -4.08 -17.69 -2.45
CA ALA A 59 -5.27 -18.36 -1.92
C ALA A 59 -5.11 -18.75 -0.43
N GLN A 60 -3.93 -19.22 -0.04
CA GLN A 60 -3.63 -19.52 1.36
C GLN A 60 -3.58 -18.28 2.25
N ALA A 61 -2.98 -17.19 1.78
CA ALA A 61 -2.86 -15.95 2.55
C ALA A 61 -4.21 -15.25 2.73
N PHE A 62 -5.10 -15.34 1.73
CA PHE A 62 -6.43 -14.72 1.76
C PHE A 62 -7.51 -15.60 2.39
N SER A 63 -7.18 -16.84 2.72
CA SER A 63 -8.14 -17.78 3.32
C SER A 63 -8.73 -17.24 4.63
N GLY A 64 -10.06 -17.26 4.74
CA GLY A 64 -10.77 -16.76 5.93
C GLY A 64 -10.87 -15.23 6.02
N ARG A 65 -10.49 -14.51 4.97
CA ARG A 65 -10.60 -13.04 4.88
C ARG A 65 -11.74 -12.62 3.95
N THR A 66 -12.30 -11.44 4.19
CA THR A 66 -13.30 -10.82 3.32
C THR A 66 -12.64 -10.11 2.13
N ILE A 67 -11.93 -10.89 1.32
CA ILE A 67 -11.22 -10.43 0.12
C ILE A 67 -11.89 -11.04 -1.10
N ASP A 68 -12.41 -10.20 -1.98
CA ASP A 68 -12.98 -10.58 -3.26
C ASP A 68 -11.85 -10.70 -4.29
N VAL A 69 -11.69 -11.90 -4.85
CA VAL A 69 -10.63 -12.25 -5.81
C VAL A 69 -11.16 -12.51 -7.23
N ASP A 70 -12.40 -12.16 -7.52
CA ASP A 70 -13.01 -12.41 -8.85
C ASP A 70 -12.25 -11.73 -9.99
N LEU A 71 -11.51 -10.65 -9.67
CA LEU A 71 -10.67 -9.90 -10.62
C LEU A 71 -9.17 -10.23 -10.50
N LEU A 72 -8.81 -11.23 -9.71
CA LEU A 72 -7.44 -11.76 -9.65
C LEU A 72 -7.24 -12.71 -10.82
N GLN A 73 -6.39 -12.34 -11.77
CA GLN A 73 -6.15 -13.12 -12.99
C GLN A 73 -4.95 -14.05 -12.81
N ILE A 74 -5.20 -15.37 -12.92
CA ILE A 74 -4.14 -16.39 -12.90
C ILE A 74 -3.66 -16.60 -14.34
N LEU A 75 -2.41 -16.28 -14.61
CA LEU A 75 -1.79 -16.31 -15.92
C LEU A 75 -0.80 -17.48 -16.06
N ASP A 76 -0.68 -18.04 -17.27
CA ASP A 76 0.41 -18.98 -17.60
C ASP A 76 1.72 -18.21 -17.82
N ALA A 77 2.19 -17.61 -16.75
CA ALA A 77 3.39 -16.79 -16.66
C ALA A 77 4.01 -16.94 -15.28
N ARG A 78 5.25 -16.47 -15.11
CA ARG A 78 5.85 -16.36 -13.77
C ARG A 78 5.32 -15.13 -13.05
N THR A 79 4.94 -15.30 -11.80
CA THR A 79 4.57 -14.19 -10.90
C THR A 79 5.69 -13.14 -10.86
N TYR A 80 5.34 -11.87 -10.74
CA TYR A 80 6.31 -10.78 -10.51
C TYR A 80 7.28 -11.15 -9.38
N ARG A 81 8.54 -10.82 -9.55
CA ARG A 81 9.59 -11.09 -8.57
C ARG A 81 10.36 -9.82 -8.27
N TRP A 82 10.56 -9.60 -6.98
CA TRP A 82 11.39 -8.51 -6.48
C TRP A 82 12.51 -9.06 -5.62
N ARG A 83 13.68 -8.45 -5.72
CA ARG A 83 14.85 -8.79 -4.90
C ARG A 83 15.30 -7.54 -4.17
N ALA A 84 15.54 -7.67 -2.87
CA ALA A 84 16.03 -6.57 -2.05
C ALA A 84 16.96 -7.04 -0.95
N HIS A 85 17.80 -6.12 -0.51
CA HIS A 85 18.58 -6.21 0.72
C HIS A 85 18.02 -5.22 1.73
N GLN A 86 17.73 -5.68 2.95
CA GLN A 86 17.30 -4.81 4.04
C GLN A 86 18.51 -4.38 4.87
N ASP A 87 18.78 -3.09 4.87
CA ASP A 87 19.82 -2.46 5.68
C ASP A 87 19.22 -1.32 6.52
N HIS A 88 19.46 -1.37 7.85
CA HIS A 88 18.96 -0.36 8.81
C HIS A 88 17.46 0.02 8.61
N GLY A 89 16.62 -0.99 8.35
CA GLY A 89 15.19 -0.81 8.14
C GLY A 89 14.79 -0.26 6.77
N ARG A 90 15.73 -0.08 5.84
CA ARG A 90 15.50 0.32 4.44
C ARG A 90 15.65 -0.88 3.52
N ASN A 91 14.82 -0.94 2.49
CA ASN A 91 14.95 -1.93 1.43
C ASN A 91 15.73 -1.34 0.26
N ILE A 92 16.93 -1.87 0.02
CA ILE A 92 17.74 -1.56 -1.15
C ILE A 92 17.29 -2.48 -2.28
N ASP A 93 16.76 -1.92 -3.36
CA ASP A 93 16.29 -2.67 -4.53
C ASP A 93 17.49 -3.30 -5.27
N LEU A 94 17.43 -4.61 -5.47
CA LEU A 94 18.40 -5.41 -6.22
C LEU A 94 17.84 -5.86 -7.59
N GLY A 95 16.70 -5.29 -7.99
CA GLY A 95 16.04 -5.51 -9.25
C GLY A 95 14.82 -6.41 -9.18
N SER A 96 14.01 -6.31 -10.21
CA SER A 96 12.75 -7.03 -10.35
C SER A 96 12.65 -7.77 -11.69
N SER A 97 11.71 -8.73 -11.77
CA SER A 97 11.29 -9.38 -13.01
C SER A 97 9.77 -9.21 -13.10
N ASP A 98 9.33 -8.33 -13.98
CA ASP A 98 7.97 -7.82 -14.10
C ASP A 98 7.27 -8.19 -15.42
N ASN A 99 7.80 -9.18 -16.14
CA ASN A 99 7.31 -9.60 -17.46
C ASN A 99 5.85 -10.09 -17.47
N ILE A 100 5.31 -10.46 -16.30
CA ILE A 100 3.90 -10.83 -16.17
C ILE A 100 2.96 -9.71 -16.64
N TYR A 101 3.39 -8.45 -16.48
CA TYR A 101 2.60 -7.29 -16.91
C TYR A 101 2.49 -7.16 -18.44
N ASP A 102 3.38 -7.80 -19.22
CA ASP A 102 3.31 -7.75 -20.68
C ASP A 102 2.17 -8.61 -21.24
N SER A 103 1.82 -9.68 -20.53
CA SER A 103 0.72 -10.59 -20.88
C SER A 103 -0.56 -10.35 -20.09
N TRP A 104 -0.59 -9.31 -19.25
CA TRP A 104 -1.75 -9.02 -18.43
C TRP A 104 -2.67 -7.97 -19.07
N GLU A 105 -3.91 -8.37 -19.31
CA GLU A 105 -4.99 -7.47 -19.72
C GLU A 105 -5.94 -7.31 -18.53
N PRO A 106 -5.83 -6.20 -17.75
CA PRO A 106 -6.62 -6.03 -16.54
C PRO A 106 -8.11 -5.87 -16.84
N THR A 107 -8.91 -6.49 -16.00
CA THR A 107 -10.37 -6.33 -16.00
C THR A 107 -10.78 -5.52 -14.77
N MET A 108 -11.64 -4.53 -14.98
CA MET A 108 -12.18 -3.66 -13.92
C MET A 108 -13.69 -3.75 -13.86
N PRO A 109 -14.31 -3.49 -12.69
CA PRO A 109 -15.76 -3.33 -12.63
C PRO A 109 -16.18 -2.15 -13.50
N ALA A 110 -17.23 -2.33 -14.31
CA ALA A 110 -17.76 -1.23 -15.10
C ALA A 110 -18.27 -0.09 -14.19
N ASN A 111 -17.90 1.15 -14.50
CA ASN A 111 -18.32 2.35 -13.77
C ASN A 111 -18.10 2.25 -12.25
N PHE A 112 -16.90 1.83 -11.84
CA PHE A 112 -16.57 1.74 -10.42
C PHE A 112 -16.60 3.11 -9.76
N GLU A 113 -17.52 3.32 -8.82
CA GLU A 113 -17.73 4.58 -8.09
C GLU A 113 -17.27 4.52 -6.64
N GLY A 114 -16.61 3.41 -6.22
CA GLY A 114 -16.07 3.26 -4.87
C GLY A 114 -14.75 4.02 -4.65
N TRP A 115 -14.03 3.63 -3.64
CA TRP A 115 -12.65 4.07 -3.39
C TRP A 115 -11.67 3.06 -3.97
N ALA A 116 -10.67 3.54 -4.69
CA ALA A 116 -9.65 2.70 -5.30
C ALA A 116 -8.24 3.12 -4.89
N PHE A 117 -7.41 2.13 -4.63
CA PHE A 117 -5.96 2.31 -4.45
C PHE A 117 -5.23 1.53 -5.55
N VAL A 118 -4.34 2.21 -6.26
CA VAL A 118 -3.48 1.59 -7.26
C VAL A 118 -2.06 1.54 -6.72
N GLY A 119 -1.71 0.38 -6.14
CA GLY A 119 -0.44 0.15 -5.49
C GLY A 119 0.73 0.01 -6.45
N SER A 120 1.94 0.06 -5.91
CA SER A 120 3.18 0.06 -6.69
C SER A 120 3.30 -1.18 -7.58
N MET A 121 3.50 -0.92 -8.84
CA MET A 121 3.84 -1.85 -9.92
C MET A 121 4.51 -1.04 -11.04
N ARG A 122 4.76 -1.65 -12.17
CA ARG A 122 5.28 -0.94 -13.34
C ARG A 122 4.39 0.27 -13.70
N PRO A 123 4.92 1.50 -13.74
CA PRO A 123 4.12 2.73 -13.79
C PRO A 123 3.20 2.87 -15.01
N ASP A 124 3.55 2.29 -16.17
CA ASP A 124 2.68 2.23 -17.34
C ASP A 124 1.39 1.46 -17.04
N ARG A 125 1.48 0.38 -16.26
CA ARG A 125 0.33 -0.42 -15.84
C ARG A 125 -0.48 0.29 -14.74
N GLN A 126 0.19 0.96 -13.79
CA GLN A 126 -0.51 1.81 -12.84
C GLN A 126 -1.35 2.88 -13.55
N ALA A 127 -0.75 3.63 -14.48
CA ALA A 127 -1.44 4.66 -15.24
C ALA A 127 -2.62 4.12 -16.07
N GLN A 128 -2.47 2.93 -16.66
CA GLN A 128 -3.55 2.24 -17.37
C GLN A 128 -4.73 1.94 -16.44
N LEU A 129 -4.46 1.32 -15.28
CA LEU A 129 -5.47 0.99 -14.27
C LEU A 129 -6.19 2.23 -13.74
N MET A 130 -5.44 3.29 -13.46
CA MET A 130 -6.02 4.56 -13.03
C MET A 130 -6.93 5.19 -14.09
N GLY A 131 -6.58 5.04 -15.37
CA GLY A 131 -7.45 5.45 -16.48
C GLY A 131 -8.78 4.69 -16.50
N MET A 132 -8.78 3.40 -16.15
CA MET A 132 -9.99 2.57 -16.06
C MET A 132 -10.84 2.89 -14.82
N LEU A 133 -10.26 3.50 -13.80
CA LEU A 133 -10.90 3.85 -12.53
C LEU A 133 -11.32 5.33 -12.44
N GLY A 134 -11.43 6.02 -13.58
CA GLY A 134 -11.72 7.45 -13.63
C GLY A 134 -13.05 7.89 -13.00
N ALA A 135 -14.00 6.97 -12.76
CA ALA A 135 -15.26 7.24 -12.05
C ALA A 135 -15.18 7.02 -10.53
N ALA A 136 -14.04 6.55 -10.00
CA ALA A 136 -13.87 6.33 -8.58
C ALA A 136 -14.02 7.64 -7.78
N LYS A 137 -14.78 7.60 -6.67
CA LYS A 137 -14.96 8.76 -5.77
C LYS A 137 -13.66 9.21 -5.11
N LEU A 138 -12.79 8.25 -4.83
CA LEU A 138 -11.43 8.50 -4.38
C LEU A 138 -10.51 7.57 -5.15
N LEU A 139 -9.51 8.14 -5.80
CA LEU A 139 -8.45 7.42 -6.49
C LEU A 139 -7.12 7.73 -5.82
N ALA A 140 -6.56 6.74 -5.17
CA ALA A 140 -5.29 6.84 -4.47
C ALA A 140 -4.23 5.98 -5.16
N ALA A 141 -2.98 6.39 -5.04
CA ALA A 141 -1.84 5.60 -5.52
C ALA A 141 -0.61 5.81 -4.64
N ASP A 142 0.35 4.92 -4.79
CA ASP A 142 1.70 5.06 -4.27
C ASP A 142 2.75 4.88 -5.38
N SER A 143 4.01 4.90 -5.01
CA SER A 143 5.14 4.67 -5.90
C SER A 143 6.17 3.72 -5.30
N MET A 144 7.13 3.34 -6.12
CA MET A 144 8.36 2.66 -5.70
C MET A 144 9.56 3.41 -6.28
N LEU A 145 10.55 3.73 -5.45
CA LEU A 145 11.68 4.57 -5.81
C LEU A 145 12.38 4.12 -7.10
N SER A 146 12.63 2.82 -7.27
CA SER A 146 13.27 2.28 -8.46
C SER A 146 12.48 2.54 -9.74
N TYR A 147 11.14 2.49 -9.68
CA TYR A 147 10.29 2.84 -10.83
C TYR A 147 10.24 4.34 -11.06
N VAL A 148 10.22 5.17 -10.02
CA VAL A 148 10.29 6.63 -10.15
C VAL A 148 11.58 7.03 -10.86
N GLN A 149 12.70 6.39 -10.52
CA GLN A 149 14.00 6.66 -11.12
C GLN A 149 14.14 6.10 -12.53
N ALA A 150 13.63 4.89 -12.80
CA ALA A 150 13.77 4.24 -14.10
C ALA A 150 12.77 4.75 -15.15
N ARG A 151 11.59 5.23 -14.72
CA ARG A 151 10.47 5.64 -15.58
C ARG A 151 9.82 6.95 -15.10
N PRO A 152 10.58 8.07 -15.04
CA PRO A 152 10.07 9.31 -14.46
C PRO A 152 8.82 9.88 -15.15
N PRO A 153 8.65 9.81 -16.49
CA PRO A 153 7.45 10.32 -17.15
C PRO A 153 6.19 9.55 -16.73
N GLU A 154 6.26 8.23 -16.70
CA GLU A 154 5.14 7.36 -16.35
C GLU A 154 4.80 7.48 -14.86
N ALA A 155 5.80 7.58 -13.99
CA ALA A 155 5.59 7.82 -12.55
C ALA A 155 4.89 9.16 -12.30
N ARG A 156 5.23 10.21 -13.06
CA ARG A 156 4.53 11.50 -13.00
C ARG A 156 3.10 11.43 -13.56
N ASP A 157 2.83 10.55 -14.52
CA ASP A 157 1.46 10.34 -15.02
C ASP A 157 0.58 9.68 -13.95
N VAL A 158 1.11 8.71 -13.20
CA VAL A 158 0.45 8.14 -12.02
C VAL A 158 0.13 9.23 -11.01
N LEU A 159 1.11 10.05 -10.63
CA LEU A 159 0.93 11.15 -9.68
C LEU A 159 -0.16 12.14 -10.14
N ARG A 160 -0.16 12.51 -11.43
CA ARG A 160 -1.14 13.45 -12.01
C ARG A 160 -2.59 12.92 -11.94
N ARG A 161 -2.77 11.61 -11.99
CA ARG A 161 -4.09 10.95 -11.94
C ARG A 161 -4.59 10.71 -10.52
N SER A 162 -3.72 10.90 -9.52
CA SER A 162 -4.03 10.62 -8.13
C SER A 162 -4.85 11.75 -7.50
N GLY A 163 -5.91 11.40 -6.77
CA GLY A 163 -6.53 12.29 -5.79
C GLY A 163 -5.77 12.26 -4.46
N TRP A 164 -5.33 11.06 -4.04
CA TRP A 164 -4.45 10.86 -2.89
C TRP A 164 -3.18 10.16 -3.32
N PHE A 165 -2.02 10.64 -2.84
CA PHE A 165 -0.73 10.04 -3.15
C PHE A 165 0.06 9.71 -1.88
N PHE A 166 0.62 8.50 -1.87
CA PHE A 166 1.39 7.98 -0.75
C PHE A 166 2.84 7.77 -1.19
N CYS A 167 3.79 8.37 -0.52
CA CYS A 167 5.21 8.20 -0.80
C CYS A 167 6.04 8.19 0.50
N ASN A 168 7.28 7.74 0.41
CA ASN A 168 8.28 8.02 1.42
C ASN A 168 9.09 9.27 1.04
N GLU A 169 9.99 9.70 1.93
CA GLU A 169 10.81 10.91 1.72
C GLU A 169 11.73 10.81 0.48
N GLU A 170 12.24 9.61 0.19
CA GLU A 170 13.11 9.38 -0.98
C GLU A 170 12.32 9.44 -2.28
N GLU A 171 11.14 8.82 -2.33
CA GLU A 171 10.21 8.89 -3.45
C GLU A 171 9.69 10.31 -3.66
N PHE A 172 9.33 11.01 -2.58
CA PHE A 172 8.92 12.41 -2.61
C PHE A 172 9.99 13.29 -3.26
N SER A 173 11.24 13.17 -2.81
CA SER A 173 12.38 13.90 -3.37
C SER A 173 12.65 13.54 -4.84
N ALA A 174 12.58 12.25 -5.19
CA ALA A 174 12.79 11.77 -6.56
C ALA A 174 11.70 12.25 -7.54
N LEU A 175 10.48 12.49 -7.06
CA LEU A 175 9.39 13.09 -7.83
C LEU A 175 9.53 14.63 -7.98
N GLY A 176 10.53 15.24 -7.34
CA GLY A 176 10.80 16.66 -7.37
C GLY A 176 10.17 17.45 -6.22
N GLY A 177 9.73 16.75 -5.16
CA GLY A 177 9.19 17.38 -3.97
C GLY A 177 10.28 18.05 -3.12
N THR A 178 10.02 19.28 -2.69
CA THR A 178 10.86 20.02 -1.74
C THR A 178 10.05 20.52 -0.56
N ASP A 179 8.84 20.96 -0.78
CA ASP A 179 7.85 21.33 0.22
C ASP A 179 6.56 20.52 -0.03
N PRO A 180 6.09 19.74 0.95
CA PRO A 180 4.92 18.87 0.75
C PRO A 180 3.62 19.60 0.48
N GLU A 181 3.39 20.78 1.07
CA GLU A 181 2.19 21.59 0.84
C GLU A 181 2.18 22.18 -0.57
N GLU A 182 3.34 22.69 -1.02
CA GLU A 182 3.49 23.22 -2.37
C GLU A 182 3.36 22.09 -3.40
N PHE A 183 4.00 20.95 -3.17
CA PHE A 183 3.92 19.77 -4.02
C PHE A 183 2.46 19.27 -4.14
N ARG A 184 1.73 19.16 -3.02
CA ARG A 184 0.32 18.79 -3.04
C ARG A 184 -0.50 19.71 -3.94
N ARG A 185 -0.31 21.03 -3.80
CA ARG A 185 -1.02 22.03 -4.62
C ARG A 185 -0.63 21.96 -6.09
N GLN A 186 0.66 21.83 -6.39
CA GLN A 186 1.20 21.74 -7.75
C GLN A 186 0.60 20.55 -8.53
N TRP A 187 0.41 19.41 -7.84
CA TRP A 187 -0.13 18.21 -8.46
C TRP A 187 -1.65 18.05 -8.27
N TRP A 188 -2.34 19.04 -7.71
CA TRP A 188 -3.79 19.03 -7.48
C TRP A 188 -4.27 17.87 -6.62
N LEU A 189 -3.43 17.38 -5.70
CA LEU A 189 -3.79 16.30 -4.81
C LEU A 189 -4.76 16.78 -3.73
N GLN A 190 -5.80 16.01 -3.48
CA GLN A 190 -6.68 16.18 -2.31
C GLN A 190 -5.91 15.87 -1.02
N GLY A 191 -5.03 14.86 -1.07
CA GLY A 191 -4.16 14.49 0.03
C GLY A 191 -2.81 13.93 -0.42
N LEU A 192 -1.77 14.25 0.34
CA LEU A 192 -0.43 13.72 0.20
C LEU A 192 0.00 13.13 1.53
N VAL A 193 0.40 11.86 1.54
CA VAL A 193 0.97 11.22 2.72
C VAL A 193 2.47 10.99 2.50
N VAL A 194 3.29 11.62 3.32
CA VAL A 194 4.75 11.42 3.34
C VAL A 194 5.13 10.59 4.57
N LYS A 195 5.69 9.40 4.32
CA LYS A 195 6.12 8.43 5.34
C LYS A 195 7.60 8.64 5.63
N ALA A 196 7.96 8.78 6.91
CA ALA A 196 9.32 9.02 7.40
C ALA A 196 9.85 7.86 8.26
N GLY A 197 9.46 6.64 7.97
CA GLY A 197 9.92 5.43 8.68
C GLY A 197 9.67 5.49 10.17
N ALA A 198 10.72 5.42 10.98
CA ALA A 198 10.62 5.46 12.45
C ALA A 198 10.13 6.81 13.01
N MET A 199 10.19 7.87 12.21
CA MET A 199 9.67 9.19 12.58
C MET A 199 8.15 9.33 12.35
N GLY A 200 7.50 8.28 11.84
CA GLY A 200 6.05 8.30 11.57
C GLY A 200 5.72 8.83 10.19
N LEU A 201 4.69 9.64 10.10
CA LEU A 201 4.18 10.20 8.84
C LEU A 201 3.49 11.56 9.03
N ALA A 202 3.34 12.26 7.92
CA ALA A 202 2.49 13.43 7.83
C ALA A 202 1.53 13.32 6.62
N ALA A 203 0.26 13.63 6.84
CA ALA A 203 -0.76 13.76 5.80
C ALA A 203 -1.08 15.25 5.59
N TYR A 204 -0.90 15.71 4.38
CA TYR A 204 -1.12 17.09 3.95
C TYR A 204 -2.42 17.18 3.15
N THR A 205 -3.34 18.01 3.56
CA THR A 205 -4.66 18.21 2.93
C THR A 205 -5.00 19.70 2.83
N GLU A 206 -6.09 20.04 2.18
CA GLU A 206 -6.60 21.42 2.20
C GLU A 206 -7.05 21.89 3.59
N TYR A 207 -7.34 20.94 4.50
CA TYR A 207 -7.76 21.22 5.88
C TYR A 207 -6.59 21.33 6.86
N GLY A 208 -5.36 21.18 6.38
CA GLY A 208 -4.13 21.25 7.17
C GLY A 208 -3.34 19.95 7.20
N VAL A 209 -2.40 19.88 8.13
CA VAL A 209 -1.45 18.79 8.28
C VAL A 209 -1.76 17.95 9.51
N VAL A 210 -1.89 16.65 9.32
CA VAL A 210 -2.08 15.69 10.41
C VAL A 210 -0.82 14.81 10.49
N ARG A 211 -0.23 14.71 11.70
CA ARG A 211 0.96 13.89 11.97
C ARG A 211 0.61 12.74 12.88
N VAL A 212 1.18 11.57 12.59
CA VAL A 212 1.04 10.38 13.42
C VAL A 212 2.42 9.75 13.60
N PRO A 213 2.86 9.49 14.85
CA PRO A 213 4.13 8.85 15.13
C PRO A 213 4.14 7.39 14.68
N ALA A 214 5.33 6.84 14.42
CA ALA A 214 5.49 5.41 14.25
C ALA A 214 5.40 4.69 15.61
N LEU A 215 4.88 3.46 15.60
CA LEU A 215 4.92 2.61 16.79
C LEU A 215 6.27 1.89 16.87
N THR A 216 7.19 2.45 17.66
CA THR A 216 8.58 1.96 17.81
C THR A 216 8.78 0.98 18.96
N SER A 217 7.76 0.75 19.80
CA SER A 217 7.80 -0.14 20.96
C SER A 217 7.79 -1.64 20.61
N ARG A 218 7.60 -1.98 19.33
CA ARG A 218 7.54 -3.37 18.85
C ARG A 218 8.77 -3.71 18.00
N PRO A 219 9.20 -4.99 17.99
CA PRO A 219 10.30 -5.42 17.15
C PRO A 219 10.02 -5.17 15.66
N ILE A 220 11.01 -4.64 14.96
CA ILE A 220 10.98 -4.48 13.50
C ILE A 220 11.82 -5.62 12.91
N LEU A 221 11.16 -6.54 12.21
CA LEU A 221 11.83 -7.67 11.55
C LEU A 221 11.99 -7.41 10.06
N ASP A 222 10.93 -6.94 9.38
CA ASP A 222 10.89 -6.81 7.93
C ASP A 222 9.98 -5.64 7.54
N THR A 223 10.56 -4.60 6.96
CA THR A 223 9.81 -3.37 6.61
C THR A 223 9.04 -3.47 5.29
N THR A 224 9.16 -4.59 4.58
CA THR A 224 8.48 -4.80 3.29
C THR A 224 6.96 -4.81 3.46
N GLY A 225 6.26 -4.06 2.59
CA GLY A 225 4.81 -3.97 2.58
C GLY A 225 4.22 -3.09 3.69
N ALA A 226 5.05 -2.43 4.52
CA ALA A 226 4.57 -1.51 5.55
C ALA A 226 3.72 -0.38 4.97
N GLY A 227 4.16 0.20 3.85
CA GLY A 227 3.46 1.28 3.16
C GLY A 227 2.11 0.84 2.60
N ASP A 228 2.06 -0.33 1.99
CA ASP A 228 0.83 -0.91 1.42
C ASP A 228 -0.17 -1.27 2.53
N ALA A 229 0.31 -1.91 3.60
CA ALA A 229 -0.53 -2.25 4.75
C ALA A 229 -1.05 -1.00 5.46
N PHE A 230 -0.23 0.04 5.57
CA PHE A 230 -0.65 1.36 6.05
C PHE A 230 -1.79 1.91 5.19
N ALA A 231 -1.61 1.98 3.86
CA ALA A 231 -2.62 2.50 2.95
C ALA A 231 -3.92 1.69 3.02
N GLY A 232 -3.82 0.35 3.09
CA GLY A 232 -4.96 -0.54 3.24
C GLY A 232 -5.75 -0.30 4.52
N GLY A 233 -5.07 -0.24 5.66
CA GLY A 233 -5.69 0.03 6.96
C GLY A 233 -6.32 1.43 7.03
N MET A 234 -5.58 2.44 6.58
CA MET A 234 -6.02 3.83 6.57
C MET A 234 -7.26 4.03 5.69
N LEU A 235 -7.22 3.61 4.42
CA LEU A 235 -8.34 3.82 3.50
C LEU A 235 -9.57 3.00 3.89
N ALA A 236 -9.38 1.75 4.36
CA ALA A 236 -10.49 0.93 4.85
C ALA A 236 -11.17 1.56 6.07
N ARG A 237 -10.39 2.04 7.05
CA ARG A 237 -10.94 2.70 8.23
C ARG A 237 -11.66 3.98 7.86
N TRP A 238 -11.03 4.83 7.05
CA TRP A 238 -11.62 6.11 6.67
C TRP A 238 -12.94 5.92 5.91
N LEU A 239 -12.97 5.02 4.93
CA LEU A 239 -14.17 4.70 4.17
C LEU A 239 -15.28 4.13 5.06
N SER A 240 -14.95 3.20 5.99
CA SER A 240 -15.92 2.57 6.90
C SER A 240 -16.56 3.57 7.88
N THR A 241 -15.88 4.70 8.14
CA THR A 241 -16.38 5.80 8.99
C THR A 241 -16.96 6.98 8.22
N GLY A 242 -17.21 6.80 6.92
CA GLY A 242 -17.90 7.77 6.05
C GLY A 242 -16.99 8.73 5.27
N GLY A 243 -15.67 8.61 5.38
CA GLY A 243 -14.72 9.36 4.53
C GLY A 243 -14.64 10.87 4.80
N LEU A 244 -15.11 11.33 5.96
CA LEU A 244 -15.12 12.75 6.29
C LEU A 244 -13.73 13.22 6.77
N PRO A 245 -13.36 14.48 6.54
CA PRO A 245 -12.07 15.04 7.00
C PRO A 245 -11.81 14.87 8.50
N ALA A 246 -12.84 14.98 9.33
CA ALA A 246 -12.74 14.79 10.78
C ALA A 246 -12.30 13.37 11.19
N GLY A 247 -12.51 12.36 10.35
CA GLY A 247 -12.08 10.97 10.56
C GLY A 247 -10.66 10.68 10.12
N LEU A 248 -9.95 11.64 9.53
CA LEU A 248 -8.62 11.39 8.93
C LEU A 248 -7.59 10.96 9.97
N LEU A 249 -7.53 11.62 11.14
CA LEU A 249 -6.57 11.25 12.19
C LEU A 249 -6.78 9.80 12.67
N ASP A 250 -8.03 9.42 12.95
CA ASP A 250 -8.37 8.05 13.32
C ASP A 250 -7.95 7.05 12.22
N ALA A 251 -8.23 7.35 10.97
CA ALA A 251 -7.83 6.50 9.85
C ALA A 251 -6.31 6.33 9.73
N LEU A 252 -5.54 7.40 9.91
CA LEU A 252 -4.07 7.35 9.90
C LEU A 252 -3.52 6.49 11.04
N VAL A 253 -4.09 6.58 12.23
CA VAL A 253 -3.74 5.73 13.40
C VAL A 253 -3.97 4.25 13.09
N TRP A 254 -5.10 3.89 12.48
CA TRP A 254 -5.39 2.51 12.04
C TRP A 254 -4.40 2.04 10.96
N GLY A 255 -4.02 2.92 10.04
CA GLY A 255 -2.98 2.63 9.06
C GLY A 255 -1.62 2.31 9.70
N VAL A 256 -1.19 3.14 10.67
CA VAL A 256 0.07 2.89 11.43
C VAL A 256 0.00 1.58 12.19
N ALA A 257 -1.14 1.24 12.79
CA ALA A 257 -1.34 -0.03 13.47
C ALA A 257 -1.18 -1.23 12.51
N CYS A 258 -1.77 -1.19 11.31
CA CYS A 258 -1.59 -2.21 10.28
C CYS A 258 -0.14 -2.34 9.82
N ALA A 259 0.55 -1.22 9.57
CA ALA A 259 1.96 -1.21 9.23
C ALA A 259 2.81 -1.85 10.34
N SER A 260 2.56 -1.51 11.60
CA SER A 260 3.28 -2.05 12.76
C SER A 260 3.10 -3.57 12.91
N ILE A 261 1.90 -4.12 12.68
CA ILE A 261 1.67 -5.57 12.63
C ILE A 261 2.49 -6.21 11.50
N THR A 262 2.50 -5.57 10.34
CA THR A 262 3.22 -6.08 9.16
C THR A 262 4.71 -6.20 9.43
N ILE A 263 5.35 -5.13 9.91
CA ILE A 263 6.80 -5.11 10.13
C ILE A 263 7.29 -5.95 11.32
N SER A 264 6.38 -6.40 12.17
CA SER A 264 6.70 -7.29 13.30
C SER A 264 6.92 -8.74 12.89
N SER A 265 6.86 -9.06 11.59
CA SER A 265 7.04 -10.41 11.08
C SER A 265 7.65 -10.40 9.67
N ILE A 266 8.15 -11.54 9.21
CA ILE A 266 8.75 -11.66 7.88
C ILE A 266 7.65 -11.88 6.83
N GLY A 267 7.63 -11.03 5.79
CA GLY A 267 6.66 -11.08 4.70
C GLY A 267 5.23 -10.87 5.20
N VAL A 268 4.27 -11.47 4.52
CA VAL A 268 2.84 -11.32 4.84
C VAL A 268 2.38 -12.05 6.10
N LYS A 269 3.25 -12.84 6.76
CA LYS A 269 2.85 -13.78 7.82
C LYS A 269 2.14 -13.12 8.99
N GLY A 270 2.61 -11.94 9.43
CA GLY A 270 2.00 -11.20 10.54
C GLY A 270 0.60 -10.73 10.18
N ILE A 271 0.51 -9.92 9.14
CA ILE A 271 -0.76 -9.32 8.73
C ILE A 271 -1.79 -10.37 8.25
N ALA A 272 -1.33 -11.48 7.64
CA ALA A 272 -2.23 -12.56 7.21
C ALA A 272 -2.86 -13.32 8.39
N LYS A 273 -2.18 -13.41 9.53
CA LYS A 273 -2.68 -14.08 10.74
C LYS A 273 -3.35 -13.12 11.72
N ALA A 274 -3.17 -11.84 11.55
CA ALA A 274 -3.72 -10.84 12.44
C ALA A 274 -5.25 -10.91 12.53
N THR A 275 -5.78 -10.62 13.70
CA THR A 275 -7.21 -10.53 13.96
C THR A 275 -7.62 -9.06 14.13
N HIS A 276 -8.92 -8.78 13.98
CA HIS A 276 -9.45 -7.44 14.26
C HIS A 276 -9.13 -7.00 15.70
N LYS A 277 -9.25 -7.90 16.67
CA LYS A 277 -8.91 -7.63 18.08
C LYS A 277 -7.43 -7.25 18.27
N GLU A 278 -6.51 -7.91 17.57
CA GLU A 278 -5.09 -7.56 17.62
C GLU A 278 -4.83 -6.18 17.00
N LEU A 279 -5.54 -5.86 15.91
CA LEU A 279 -5.48 -4.54 15.31
C LEU A 279 -5.98 -3.44 16.26
N GLU A 280 -7.13 -3.64 16.94
CA GLU A 280 -7.65 -2.71 17.95
C GLU A 280 -6.65 -2.48 19.09
N GLN A 281 -6.00 -3.54 19.59
CA GLN A 281 -4.95 -3.41 20.60
C GLN A 281 -3.78 -2.56 20.08
N ARG A 282 -3.38 -2.75 18.83
CA ARG A 282 -2.30 -1.98 18.22
C ARG A 282 -2.68 -0.52 17.98
N VAL A 283 -3.95 -0.25 17.68
CA VAL A 283 -4.50 1.12 17.57
C VAL A 283 -4.36 1.85 18.90
N VAL A 284 -4.74 1.23 20.01
CA VAL A 284 -4.57 1.83 21.36
C VAL A 284 -3.11 2.18 21.65
N GLU A 285 -2.16 1.31 21.28
CA GLU A 285 -0.72 1.58 21.46
C GLU A 285 -0.27 2.82 20.63
N VAL A 286 -0.76 2.97 19.40
CA VAL A 286 -0.45 4.14 18.55
C VAL A 286 -1.07 5.42 19.15
N GLU A 287 -2.30 5.35 19.63
CA GLU A 287 -2.95 6.49 20.30
C GLU A 287 -2.22 6.93 21.58
N GLU A 288 -1.66 5.97 22.33
CA GLU A 288 -0.83 6.29 23.48
C GLU A 288 0.48 6.99 23.08
N CYS A 289 1.11 6.57 21.97
CA CYS A 289 2.28 7.27 21.44
C CYS A 289 1.91 8.71 21.02
N LEU A 290 0.80 8.87 20.30
CA LEU A 290 0.32 10.17 19.85
C LEU A 290 0.08 11.14 21.02
N ARG A 291 -0.53 10.66 22.14
CA ARG A 291 -0.75 11.48 23.35
C ARG A 291 0.52 11.89 24.08
N ARG A 292 1.62 11.17 23.93
CA ARG A 292 2.93 11.52 24.54
C ARG A 292 3.69 12.59 23.77
N GLU A 293 3.40 12.74 22.48
CA GLU A 293 4.06 13.71 21.60
C GLU A 293 3.27 15.01 21.44
N SER A 294 2.00 15.04 21.90
CA SER A 294 1.12 16.22 21.93
C SER A 294 1.33 17.04 23.19
#